data_ce88a61a05aa187a1073eb497a667517
#
_entry.id   ce88a61a05aa187a1073eb497a667517
#
_cell.length_a   1.000
_cell.length_b   1.000
_cell.length_c   1.000
_cell.angle_alpha   90.00
_cell.angle_beta   90.00
_cell.angle_gamma   90.00
#
_symmetry.space_group_name_H-M   'P 1'
#
loop_
_entity.id
_entity.type
_entity.pdbx_description
1 polymer ?
#
loop_
_entity_poly.entity_id
_entity_poly.type
_entity_poly.pdbx_seq_one_letter_code
_entity_poly.pdbx_strand_id
1 'polypeptide(L)'
;MNLKLQLKILSFLQFCLWGSWLTTLGSYMFVTLKFDGASIGAVYSSLGIAAVFMPTLLGIVADKWLSAKWLYMLCHLVGAGTLFMAAEVTTPGAMFMVILLNSLAYMPTLGLINTISYYRLKSAGMDIVTDFPPIRIWGTIGFIMAMWGVSFAGFELSHMQLYIGAALSVLLAIFTLTLPTIPVSNQQKNQSWSTMLGLDAFALFKNKRMAIFFIFSMLLGAELQITNMFGNTFLHSFCLLYTSPS
;
A
#
# COMPACT_ATOMS: atom_id res chain seq x y z
N MET A 1 -25.15 -3.59 6.54
CA MET A 1 -23.88 -4.19 7.06
C MET A 1 -23.43 -3.36 8.26
N ASN A 2 -23.04 -4.02 9.37
CA ASN A 2 -22.54 -3.30 10.56
C ASN A 2 -21.30 -2.46 10.18
N LEU A 3 -21.22 -1.21 10.68
CA LEU A 3 -20.12 -0.28 10.36
C LEU A 3 -18.74 -0.88 10.66
N LYS A 4 -18.56 -1.44 11.85
CA LYS A 4 -17.25 -2.06 12.22
C LYS A 4 -16.87 -3.21 11.29
N LEU A 5 -17.84 -4.04 10.88
CA LEU A 5 -17.58 -5.12 9.93
C LEU A 5 -17.21 -4.58 8.56
N GLN A 6 -17.88 -3.52 8.08
CA GLN A 6 -17.57 -2.87 6.81
C GLN A 6 -16.12 -2.35 6.78
N LEU A 7 -15.70 -1.67 7.84
CA LEU A 7 -14.34 -1.13 7.94
C LEU A 7 -13.28 -2.24 8.12
N LYS A 8 -13.61 -3.32 8.82
CA LYS A 8 -12.73 -4.51 8.92
C LYS A 8 -12.51 -5.17 7.56
N ILE A 9 -13.58 -5.37 6.77
CA ILE A 9 -13.49 -5.92 5.42
C ILE A 9 -12.67 -4.99 4.52
N LEU A 10 -12.91 -3.68 4.60
CA LEU A 10 -12.16 -2.69 3.84
C LEU A 10 -10.65 -2.77 4.17
N SER A 11 -10.30 -2.80 5.46
CA SER A 11 -8.91 -2.93 5.92
C SER A 11 -8.31 -4.26 5.47
N PHE A 12 -9.04 -5.35 5.60
CA PHE A 12 -8.61 -6.68 5.16
C PHE A 12 -8.27 -6.70 3.67
N LEU A 13 -9.20 -6.26 2.82
CA LEU A 13 -9.02 -6.27 1.36
C LEU A 13 -7.87 -5.35 0.91
N GLN A 14 -7.72 -4.16 1.53
CA GLN A 14 -6.63 -3.22 1.23
C GLN A 14 -5.27 -3.87 1.37
N PHE A 15 -5.05 -4.58 2.46
CA PHE A 15 -3.76 -5.19 2.73
C PHE A 15 -3.62 -6.60 2.14
N CYS A 16 -4.73 -7.29 1.89
CA CYS A 16 -4.78 -8.52 1.10
C CYS A 16 -4.26 -8.27 -0.33
N LEU A 17 -4.71 -7.19 -0.97
CA LEU A 17 -4.17 -6.74 -2.24
C LEU A 17 -2.65 -6.55 -2.19
N TRP A 18 -2.14 -5.87 -1.17
CA TRP A 18 -0.71 -5.59 -1.06
C TRP A 18 0.11 -6.85 -0.76
N GLY A 19 -0.38 -7.70 0.14
CA GLY A 19 0.25 -8.97 0.50
C GLY A 19 0.28 -10.01 -0.63
N SER A 20 -0.58 -9.86 -1.66
CA SER A 20 -0.64 -10.82 -2.77
C SER A 20 0.58 -10.77 -3.70
N TRP A 21 1.34 -9.67 -3.72
CA TRP A 21 2.46 -9.52 -4.66
C TRP A 21 3.72 -8.85 -4.06
N LEU A 22 3.60 -8.03 -3.01
CA LEU A 22 4.71 -7.20 -2.55
C LEU A 22 5.95 -8.02 -2.16
N THR A 23 5.77 -9.07 -1.38
CA THR A 23 6.88 -9.87 -0.83
C THR A 23 7.43 -10.88 -1.83
N THR A 24 6.63 -11.32 -2.79
CA THR A 24 6.96 -12.37 -3.76
C THR A 24 7.40 -11.82 -5.11
N LEU A 25 7.12 -10.55 -5.41
CA LEU A 25 7.53 -9.88 -6.64
C LEU A 25 9.06 -9.92 -6.84
N GLY A 26 9.85 -9.74 -5.76
CA GLY A 26 11.31 -9.82 -5.82
C GLY A 26 11.80 -11.17 -6.29
N SER A 27 11.24 -12.25 -5.73
CA SER A 27 11.57 -13.62 -6.14
C SER A 27 11.14 -13.90 -7.58
N TYR A 28 9.97 -13.44 -8.00
CA TYR A 28 9.51 -13.55 -9.39
C TYR A 28 10.45 -12.84 -10.37
N MET A 29 10.84 -11.60 -10.06
CA MET A 29 11.79 -10.84 -10.89
C MET A 29 13.17 -11.52 -10.96
N PHE A 30 13.66 -12.03 -9.82
CA PHE A 30 14.98 -12.65 -9.74
C PHE A 30 15.00 -14.03 -10.41
N VAL A 31 14.09 -14.92 -10.03
CA VAL A 31 14.12 -16.33 -10.44
C VAL A 31 13.53 -16.52 -11.84
N THR A 32 12.36 -15.91 -12.11
CA THR A 32 11.63 -16.13 -13.37
C THR A 32 12.07 -15.18 -14.46
N LEU A 33 12.12 -13.88 -14.17
CA LEU A 33 12.49 -12.85 -15.16
C LEU A 33 13.98 -12.66 -15.29
N LYS A 34 14.79 -13.24 -14.38
CA LYS A 34 16.27 -13.16 -14.39
C LYS A 34 16.80 -11.73 -14.31
N PHE A 35 16.09 -10.84 -13.60
CA PHE A 35 16.58 -9.49 -13.35
C PHE A 35 17.74 -9.53 -12.36
N ASP A 36 18.70 -8.63 -12.54
CA ASP A 36 19.77 -8.41 -11.57
C ASP A 36 19.27 -7.68 -10.32
N GLY A 37 20.07 -7.74 -9.25
CA GLY A 37 19.70 -7.13 -7.97
C GLY A 37 19.52 -5.61 -8.05
N ALA A 38 20.28 -4.91 -8.92
CA ALA A 38 20.17 -3.47 -9.11
C ALA A 38 18.82 -3.11 -9.77
N SER A 39 18.41 -3.86 -10.79
CA SER A 39 17.12 -3.70 -11.45
C SER A 39 15.96 -3.95 -10.51
N ILE A 40 16.03 -4.99 -9.65
CA ILE A 40 15.02 -5.28 -8.62
C ILE A 40 14.95 -4.14 -7.61
N GLY A 41 16.09 -3.67 -7.12
CA GLY A 41 16.17 -2.52 -6.23
C GLY A 41 15.57 -1.26 -6.84
N ALA A 42 15.82 -1.00 -8.12
CA ALA A 42 15.22 0.11 -8.85
C ALA A 42 13.69 0.00 -8.90
N VAL A 43 13.13 -1.18 -9.24
CA VAL A 43 11.68 -1.40 -9.26
C VAL A 43 11.08 -1.10 -7.89
N TYR A 44 11.65 -1.62 -6.81
CA TYR A 44 11.14 -1.35 -5.46
C TYR A 44 11.35 0.09 -4.99
N SER A 45 12.37 0.80 -5.47
CA SER A 45 12.58 2.22 -5.13
C SER A 45 11.41 3.10 -5.58
N SER A 46 10.67 2.67 -6.60
CA SER A 46 9.46 3.33 -7.08
C SER A 46 8.38 3.47 -5.99
N LEU A 47 8.29 2.51 -5.06
CA LEU A 47 7.37 2.58 -3.92
C LEU A 47 7.76 3.72 -2.98
N GLY A 48 9.06 3.89 -2.71
CA GLY A 48 9.58 4.99 -1.89
C GLY A 48 9.33 6.34 -2.53
N ILE A 49 9.59 6.47 -3.83
CA ILE A 49 9.30 7.71 -4.58
C ILE A 49 7.83 8.08 -4.47
N ALA A 50 6.93 7.13 -4.72
CA ALA A 50 5.49 7.36 -4.61
C ALA A 50 5.06 7.71 -3.17
N ALA A 51 5.62 7.04 -2.16
CA ALA A 51 5.26 7.22 -0.76
C ALA A 51 5.61 8.62 -0.22
N VAL A 52 6.65 9.27 -0.76
CA VAL A 52 7.07 10.62 -0.34
C VAL A 52 6.08 11.68 -0.83
N PHE A 53 5.64 11.60 -2.07
CA PHE A 53 4.89 12.71 -2.70
C PHE A 53 3.38 12.47 -2.76
N MET A 54 2.96 11.26 -3.09
CA MET A 54 1.58 11.01 -3.49
C MET A 54 0.56 11.06 -2.36
N PRO A 55 0.84 10.59 -1.12
CA PRO A 55 -0.14 10.71 -0.04
C PRO A 55 -0.53 12.15 0.26
N THR A 56 0.44 13.07 0.25
CA THR A 56 0.18 14.51 0.45
C THR A 56 -0.58 15.11 -0.73
N LEU A 57 -0.17 14.84 -1.96
CA LEU A 57 -0.82 15.39 -3.15
C LEU A 57 -2.27 14.94 -3.26
N LEU A 58 -2.53 13.63 -3.12
CA LEU A 58 -3.90 13.12 -3.19
C LEU A 58 -4.72 13.39 -1.93
N GLY A 59 -4.07 13.62 -0.79
CA GLY A 59 -4.72 14.17 0.40
C GLY A 59 -5.32 15.55 0.12
N ILE A 60 -4.55 16.45 -0.50
CA ILE A 60 -5.02 17.79 -0.92
C ILE A 60 -6.19 17.67 -1.92
N VAL A 61 -6.10 16.74 -2.87
CA VAL A 61 -7.19 16.48 -3.84
C VAL A 61 -8.46 16.01 -3.13
N ALA A 62 -8.32 15.10 -2.15
CA ALA A 62 -9.44 14.60 -1.36
C ALA A 62 -10.11 15.67 -0.50
N ASP A 63 -9.33 16.62 -0.01
CA ASP A 63 -9.81 17.68 0.85
C ASP A 63 -10.50 18.82 0.07
N LYS A 64 -10.10 19.07 -1.18
CA LYS A 64 -10.56 20.24 -1.95
C LYS A 64 -11.51 19.95 -3.10
N TRP A 65 -11.31 18.86 -3.81
CA TRP A 65 -11.96 18.65 -5.11
C TRP A 65 -12.75 17.36 -5.23
N LEU A 66 -12.22 16.26 -4.72
CA LEU A 66 -12.83 14.94 -4.91
C LEU A 66 -12.94 14.22 -3.57
N SER A 67 -14.15 13.76 -3.23
CA SER A 67 -14.36 12.97 -2.01
C SER A 67 -13.36 11.80 -1.90
N ALA A 68 -12.80 11.60 -0.70
CA ALA A 68 -11.87 10.52 -0.41
C ALA A 68 -12.36 9.14 -0.90
N LYS A 69 -13.67 8.90 -0.86
CA LYS A 69 -14.29 7.68 -1.41
C LYS A 69 -14.02 7.51 -2.89
N TRP A 70 -14.33 8.52 -3.70
CA TRP A 70 -14.18 8.42 -5.16
C TRP A 70 -12.73 8.40 -5.59
N LEU A 71 -11.88 9.15 -4.88
CA LEU A 71 -10.44 9.12 -5.11
C LEU A 71 -9.85 7.75 -4.78
N TYR A 72 -10.24 7.15 -3.67
CA TYR A 72 -9.84 5.81 -3.28
C TYR A 72 -10.26 4.76 -4.34
N MET A 73 -11.50 4.83 -4.82
CA MET A 73 -11.99 3.95 -5.88
C MET A 73 -11.18 4.11 -7.18
N LEU A 74 -10.93 5.36 -7.60
CA LEU A 74 -10.15 5.64 -8.82
C LEU A 74 -8.72 5.11 -8.70
N CYS A 75 -8.06 5.30 -7.57
CA CYS A 75 -6.73 4.76 -7.30
C CYS A 75 -6.70 3.23 -7.46
N HIS A 76 -7.72 2.52 -6.97
CA HIS A 76 -7.80 1.07 -7.13
C HIS A 76 -8.10 0.63 -8.56
N LEU A 77 -8.90 1.37 -9.31
CA LEU A 77 -9.11 1.08 -10.74
C LEU A 77 -7.82 1.25 -11.56
N VAL A 78 -7.07 2.33 -11.31
CA VAL A 78 -5.75 2.54 -11.91
C VAL A 78 -4.79 1.44 -11.47
N GLY A 79 -4.79 1.10 -10.16
CA GLY A 79 -3.99 0.01 -9.60
C GLY A 79 -4.28 -1.33 -10.25
N ALA A 80 -5.54 -1.65 -10.53
CA ALA A 80 -5.93 -2.88 -11.23
C ALA A 80 -5.34 -2.95 -12.64
N GLY A 81 -5.48 -1.86 -13.41
CA GLY A 81 -4.92 -1.78 -14.76
C GLY A 81 -3.40 -1.89 -14.78
N THR A 82 -2.72 -1.21 -13.86
CA THR A 82 -1.25 -1.24 -13.79
C THR A 82 -0.72 -2.60 -13.32
N LEU A 83 -1.36 -3.27 -12.35
CA LEU A 83 -0.97 -4.64 -11.95
C LEU A 83 -1.22 -5.65 -13.07
N PHE A 84 -2.31 -5.51 -13.81
CA PHE A 84 -2.55 -6.32 -15.00
C PHE A 84 -1.43 -6.13 -16.05
N MET A 85 -1.06 -4.86 -16.33
CA MET A 85 0.05 -4.56 -17.23
C MET A 85 1.39 -5.11 -16.70
N ALA A 86 1.64 -5.04 -15.39
CA ALA A 86 2.87 -5.54 -14.79
C ALA A 86 3.03 -7.07 -14.95
N ALA A 87 1.92 -7.81 -15.01
CA ALA A 87 1.93 -9.25 -15.26
C ALA A 87 2.42 -9.63 -16.66
N GLU A 88 2.28 -8.73 -17.63
CA GLU A 88 2.69 -8.93 -19.03
C GLU A 88 4.11 -8.43 -19.33
N VAL A 89 4.72 -7.70 -18.40
CA VAL A 89 6.03 -7.07 -18.63
C VAL A 89 7.17 -8.00 -18.25
N THR A 90 8.17 -8.06 -19.13
CA THR A 90 9.35 -8.94 -18.97
C THR A 90 10.69 -8.19 -18.96
N THR A 91 10.69 -6.86 -19.07
CA THR A 91 11.93 -6.06 -19.06
C THR A 91 12.02 -5.19 -17.80
N PRO A 92 13.24 -4.98 -17.22
CA PRO A 92 13.40 -4.22 -15.99
C PRO A 92 12.87 -2.78 -16.08
N GLY A 93 13.15 -2.09 -17.19
CA GLY A 93 12.71 -0.70 -17.37
C GLY A 93 11.20 -0.55 -17.47
N ALA A 94 10.51 -1.44 -18.19
CA ALA A 94 9.07 -1.44 -18.27
C ALA A 94 8.44 -1.84 -16.93
N MET A 95 9.00 -2.82 -16.21
CA MET A 95 8.56 -3.20 -14.86
C MET A 95 8.66 -2.02 -13.89
N PHE A 96 9.79 -1.30 -13.91
CA PHE A 96 9.96 -0.09 -13.10
C PHE A 96 8.85 0.94 -13.37
N MET A 97 8.59 1.24 -14.65
CA MET A 97 7.58 2.24 -15.03
C MET A 97 6.17 1.83 -14.61
N VAL A 98 5.79 0.58 -14.81
CA VAL A 98 4.45 0.09 -14.47
C VAL A 98 4.25 -0.01 -12.96
N ILE A 99 5.26 -0.50 -12.21
CA ILE A 99 5.20 -0.53 -10.74
C ILE A 99 5.26 0.88 -10.14
N LEU A 100 5.98 1.83 -10.77
CA LEU A 100 5.92 3.23 -10.37
C LEU A 100 4.50 3.79 -10.52
N LEU A 101 3.85 3.59 -11.67
CA LEU A 101 2.46 4.02 -11.88
C LEU A 101 1.50 3.38 -10.89
N ASN A 102 1.68 2.08 -10.63
CA ASN A 102 0.91 1.39 -9.60
C ASN A 102 1.12 2.03 -8.22
N SER A 103 2.36 2.29 -7.85
CA SER A 103 2.73 2.87 -6.55
C SER A 103 2.20 4.30 -6.38
N LEU A 104 2.22 5.11 -7.44
CA LEU A 104 1.64 6.45 -7.44
C LEU A 104 0.14 6.42 -7.15
N ALA A 105 -0.57 5.40 -7.61
CA ALA A 105 -1.98 5.21 -7.30
C ALA A 105 -2.19 4.55 -5.92
N TYR A 106 -1.38 3.54 -5.55
CA TYR A 106 -1.60 2.73 -4.36
C TYR A 106 -1.18 3.44 -3.06
N MET A 107 -0.02 4.12 -3.02
CA MET A 107 0.51 4.72 -1.78
C MET A 107 -0.46 5.69 -1.09
N PRO A 108 -1.18 6.56 -1.81
CA PRO A 108 -2.17 7.45 -1.19
C PRO A 108 -3.35 6.70 -0.57
N THR A 109 -3.69 5.52 -1.07
CA THR A 109 -4.83 4.75 -0.56
C THR A 109 -4.65 4.33 0.90
N LEU A 110 -3.39 4.22 1.36
CA LEU A 110 -3.07 3.94 2.77
C LEU A 110 -3.48 5.09 3.69
N GLY A 111 -3.39 6.33 3.23
CA GLY A 111 -3.90 7.50 3.94
C GLY A 111 -5.42 7.64 3.81
N LEU A 112 -5.94 7.45 2.59
CA LEU A 112 -7.36 7.59 2.29
C LEU A 112 -8.22 6.58 3.07
N ILE A 113 -7.78 5.33 3.24
CA ILE A 113 -8.51 4.33 4.04
C ILE A 113 -8.60 4.75 5.51
N ASN A 114 -7.55 5.37 6.06
CA ASN A 114 -7.58 5.89 7.42
C ASN A 114 -8.55 7.07 7.53
N THR A 115 -8.52 8.01 6.59
CA THR A 115 -9.45 9.14 6.50
C THR A 115 -10.90 8.66 6.44
N ILE A 116 -11.19 7.68 5.58
CA ILE A 116 -12.52 7.07 5.45
C ILE A 116 -12.94 6.43 6.78
N SER A 117 -12.06 5.66 7.40
CA SER A 117 -12.35 4.96 8.65
C SER A 117 -12.60 5.93 9.80
N TYR A 118 -11.76 6.95 9.97
CA TYR A 118 -11.90 7.95 11.02
C TYR A 118 -13.17 8.77 10.86
N TYR A 119 -13.48 9.22 9.66
CA TYR A 119 -14.72 9.93 9.39
C TYR A 119 -15.93 9.09 9.75
N ARG A 120 -15.94 7.81 9.37
CA ARG A 120 -17.04 6.89 9.62
C ARG A 120 -17.24 6.60 11.11
N LEU A 121 -16.15 6.37 11.84
CA LEU A 121 -16.21 6.14 13.29
C LEU A 121 -16.72 7.41 14.01
N LYS A 122 -16.15 8.56 13.68
CA LYS A 122 -16.57 9.85 14.26
C LYS A 122 -18.04 10.17 13.99
N SER A 123 -18.50 9.93 12.75
CA SER A 123 -19.90 10.15 12.36
C SER A 123 -20.89 9.23 13.08
N ALA A 124 -20.41 8.09 13.58
CA ALA A 124 -21.20 7.14 14.38
C ALA A 124 -21.07 7.37 15.90
N GLY A 125 -20.40 8.45 16.33
CA GLY A 125 -20.19 8.75 17.75
C GLY A 125 -19.21 7.82 18.45
N MET A 126 -18.36 7.11 17.68
CA MET A 126 -17.35 6.17 18.20
C MET A 126 -16.02 6.87 18.44
N ASP A 127 -15.25 6.37 19.42
CA ASP A 127 -13.91 6.88 19.71
C ASP A 127 -12.87 6.26 18.77
N ILE A 128 -12.17 7.12 18.04
CA ILE A 128 -11.15 6.69 17.08
C ILE A 128 -9.99 5.95 17.77
N VAL A 129 -9.61 6.39 18.98
CA VAL A 129 -8.44 5.84 19.68
C VAL A 129 -8.67 4.38 20.10
N THR A 130 -9.88 4.07 20.53
CA THR A 130 -10.24 2.73 21.02
C THR A 130 -10.85 1.84 19.93
N ASP A 131 -11.61 2.38 18.98
CA ASP A 131 -12.37 1.61 18.00
C ASP A 131 -11.60 1.34 16.70
N PHE A 132 -10.63 2.20 16.33
CA PHE A 132 -9.87 2.02 15.09
C PHE A 132 -8.82 0.89 15.16
N PRO A 133 -8.01 0.72 16.24
CA PRO A 133 -6.98 -0.32 16.26
C PRO A 133 -7.52 -1.74 16.01
N PRO A 134 -8.66 -2.17 16.60
CA PRO A 134 -9.25 -3.48 16.29
C PRO A 134 -9.71 -3.64 14.83
N ILE A 135 -9.99 -2.55 14.13
CA ILE A 135 -10.32 -2.57 12.70
C ILE A 135 -9.03 -2.71 11.88
N ARG A 136 -7.99 -1.97 12.25
CA ARG A 136 -6.71 -1.95 11.52
C ARG A 136 -5.97 -3.29 11.55
N ILE A 137 -6.09 -4.08 12.62
CA ILE A 137 -5.53 -5.43 12.76
C ILE A 137 -5.98 -6.34 11.60
N TRP A 138 -7.22 -6.20 11.11
CA TRP A 138 -7.70 -6.98 9.98
C TRP A 138 -6.90 -6.75 8.68
N GLY A 139 -6.26 -5.61 8.55
CA GLY A 139 -5.31 -5.38 7.47
C GLY A 139 -4.09 -6.29 7.57
N THR A 140 -3.51 -6.45 8.75
CA THR A 140 -2.38 -7.38 8.95
C THR A 140 -2.79 -8.83 8.67
N ILE A 141 -3.98 -9.23 9.13
CA ILE A 141 -4.53 -10.56 8.83
C ILE A 141 -4.69 -10.74 7.31
N GLY A 142 -5.24 -9.75 6.61
CA GLY A 142 -5.40 -9.78 5.15
C GLY A 142 -4.08 -9.91 4.41
N PHE A 143 -3.05 -9.16 4.83
CA PHE A 143 -1.72 -9.25 4.26
C PHE A 143 -1.12 -10.65 4.40
N ILE A 144 -1.15 -11.23 5.60
CA ILE A 144 -0.62 -12.56 5.89
C ILE A 144 -1.39 -13.63 5.11
N MET A 145 -2.72 -13.56 5.10
CA MET A 145 -3.56 -14.54 4.38
C MET A 145 -3.31 -14.51 2.87
N ALA A 146 -3.12 -13.32 2.29
CA ALA A 146 -2.81 -13.20 0.87
C ALA A 146 -1.43 -13.76 0.53
N MET A 147 -0.43 -13.41 1.34
CA MET A 147 0.93 -13.92 1.18
C MET A 147 0.97 -15.46 1.25
N TRP A 148 0.33 -16.04 2.26
CA TRP A 148 0.21 -17.51 2.37
C TRP A 148 -0.59 -18.12 1.23
N GLY A 149 -1.70 -17.49 0.83
CA GLY A 149 -2.52 -17.96 -0.28
C GLY A 149 -1.74 -18.04 -1.59
N VAL A 150 -0.93 -17.02 -1.91
CA VAL A 150 -0.05 -17.02 -3.09
C VAL A 150 1.04 -18.08 -2.98
N SER A 151 1.65 -18.24 -1.78
CA SER A 151 2.67 -19.24 -1.53
C SER A 151 2.13 -20.67 -1.64
N PHE A 152 1.04 -21.00 -0.96
CA PHE A 152 0.44 -22.34 -1.02
C PHE A 152 -0.11 -22.69 -2.41
N ALA A 153 -0.54 -21.69 -3.18
CA ALA A 153 -0.95 -21.90 -4.57
C ALA A 153 0.23 -22.09 -5.54
N GLY A 154 1.48 -21.91 -5.07
CA GLY A 154 2.67 -22.03 -5.92
C GLY A 154 2.86 -20.84 -6.88
N PHE A 155 2.26 -19.67 -6.61
CA PHE A 155 2.30 -18.51 -7.50
C PHE A 155 3.42 -17.51 -7.18
N GLU A 156 4.28 -17.79 -6.20
CA GLU A 156 5.37 -16.88 -5.79
C GLU A 156 6.32 -16.51 -6.93
N LEU A 157 6.60 -17.46 -7.82
CA LEU A 157 7.48 -17.29 -8.97
C LEU A 157 6.72 -17.05 -10.28
N SER A 158 5.41 -16.77 -10.20
CA SER A 158 4.54 -16.59 -11.36
C SER A 158 3.95 -15.18 -11.41
N HIS A 159 3.69 -14.69 -12.63
CA HIS A 159 2.93 -13.46 -12.86
C HIS A 159 1.50 -13.52 -12.30
N MET A 160 0.97 -14.71 -11.95
CA MET A 160 -0.36 -14.88 -11.37
C MET A 160 -0.57 -14.09 -10.09
N GLN A 161 0.48 -13.87 -9.29
CA GLN A 161 0.42 -13.00 -8.10
C GLN A 161 -0.06 -11.58 -8.44
N LEU A 162 0.35 -11.05 -9.58
CA LEU A 162 -0.03 -9.70 -10.06
C LEU A 162 -1.48 -9.68 -10.55
N TYR A 163 -1.95 -10.73 -11.22
CA TYR A 163 -3.37 -10.85 -11.61
C TYR A 163 -4.29 -10.98 -10.39
N ILE A 164 -3.86 -11.72 -9.35
CA ILE A 164 -4.60 -11.77 -8.07
C ILE A 164 -4.68 -10.36 -7.47
N GLY A 165 -3.57 -9.62 -7.47
CA GLY A 165 -3.54 -8.23 -7.04
C GLY A 165 -4.49 -7.34 -7.85
N ALA A 166 -4.49 -7.48 -9.18
CA ALA A 166 -5.40 -6.73 -10.05
C ALA A 166 -6.87 -7.05 -9.74
N ALA A 167 -7.22 -8.32 -9.57
CA ALA A 167 -8.58 -8.75 -9.21
C ALA A 167 -9.02 -8.22 -7.83
N LEU A 168 -8.13 -8.25 -6.82
CA LEU A 168 -8.39 -7.67 -5.50
C LEU A 168 -8.56 -6.16 -5.57
N SER A 169 -7.83 -5.47 -6.45
CA SER A 169 -7.97 -4.04 -6.68
C SER A 169 -9.33 -3.68 -7.26
N VAL A 170 -9.82 -4.45 -8.24
CA VAL A 170 -11.18 -4.31 -8.77
C VAL A 170 -12.23 -4.57 -7.69
N LEU A 171 -12.05 -5.63 -6.89
CA LEU A 171 -12.95 -5.96 -5.78
C LEU A 171 -13.03 -4.81 -4.76
N LEU A 172 -11.89 -4.19 -4.42
CA LEU A 172 -11.84 -3.01 -3.56
C LEU A 172 -12.56 -1.81 -4.17
N ALA A 173 -12.36 -1.55 -5.46
CA ALA A 173 -13.07 -0.47 -6.14
C ALA A 173 -14.59 -0.68 -6.08
N ILE A 174 -15.07 -1.90 -6.33
CA ILE A 174 -16.48 -2.27 -6.22
C ILE A 174 -16.97 -2.15 -4.77
N PHE A 175 -16.19 -2.67 -3.80
CA PHE A 175 -16.54 -2.60 -2.38
C PHE A 175 -16.69 -1.16 -1.90
N THR A 176 -15.87 -0.25 -2.44
CA THR A 176 -15.92 1.19 -2.13
C THR A 176 -17.28 1.81 -2.46
N LEU A 177 -18.03 1.27 -3.42
CA LEU A 177 -19.39 1.74 -3.72
C LEU A 177 -20.33 1.59 -2.54
N THR A 178 -20.11 0.61 -1.66
CA THR A 178 -20.92 0.37 -0.47
C THR A 178 -20.67 1.42 0.63
N LEU A 179 -19.58 2.18 0.54
CA LEU A 179 -19.23 3.21 1.50
C LEU A 179 -20.04 4.49 1.21
N PRO A 180 -20.46 5.24 2.24
CA PRO A 180 -21.07 6.55 2.04
C PRO A 180 -20.06 7.55 1.51
N THR A 181 -20.52 8.53 0.78
CA THR A 181 -19.70 9.65 0.31
C THR A 181 -19.33 10.55 1.48
N ILE A 182 -18.05 10.88 1.58
CA ILE A 182 -17.53 11.83 2.56
C ILE A 182 -17.62 13.22 1.94
N PRO A 183 -18.25 14.19 2.60
CA PRO A 183 -18.30 15.56 2.07
C PRO A 183 -16.90 16.16 1.99
N VAL A 184 -16.63 16.85 0.90
CA VAL A 184 -15.37 17.62 0.74
C VAL A 184 -15.40 18.79 1.72
N SER A 185 -14.34 18.95 2.52
CA SER A 185 -14.25 20.02 3.50
C SER A 185 -13.93 21.35 2.81
N ASN A 186 -14.90 22.26 2.79
CA ASN A 186 -14.68 23.65 2.28
C ASN A 186 -13.86 24.54 3.23
N GLN A 187 -13.48 24.02 4.41
CA GLN A 187 -12.79 24.83 5.45
C GLN A 187 -11.32 25.14 5.13
N GLN A 188 -10.73 24.46 4.16
CA GLN A 188 -9.29 24.63 3.85
C GLN A 188 -8.99 25.61 2.71
N LYS A 189 -9.96 26.39 2.25
CA LYS A 189 -9.76 27.33 1.11
C LYS A 189 -8.68 28.39 1.34
N ASN A 190 -8.31 28.70 2.59
CA ASN A 190 -7.37 29.77 2.95
C ASN A 190 -6.08 29.26 3.64
N GLN A 191 -5.75 27.99 3.58
CA GLN A 191 -4.49 27.50 4.16
C GLN A 191 -3.30 27.78 3.25
N SER A 192 -2.15 28.11 3.88
CA SER A 192 -0.88 28.26 3.17
C SER A 192 -0.45 26.96 2.52
N TRP A 193 0.26 27.01 1.40
CA TRP A 193 0.83 25.84 0.74
C TRP A 193 1.78 25.05 1.66
N SER A 194 2.52 25.73 2.55
CA SER A 194 3.38 25.07 3.54
C SER A 194 2.59 24.17 4.49
N THR A 195 1.47 24.68 5.01
CA THR A 195 0.58 23.91 5.90
C THR A 195 -0.08 22.74 5.16
N MET A 196 -0.49 22.95 3.92
CA MET A 196 -1.10 21.92 3.09
C MET A 196 -0.13 20.80 2.72
N LEU A 197 1.14 21.12 2.48
CA LEU A 197 2.20 20.16 2.22
C LEU A 197 2.72 19.48 3.50
N GLY A 198 2.18 19.86 4.67
CA GLY A 198 2.60 19.30 5.96
C GLY A 198 3.99 19.76 6.40
N LEU A 199 4.56 20.81 5.78
CA LEU A 199 5.90 21.30 6.13
C LEU A 199 5.99 21.82 7.57
N ASP A 200 4.86 22.22 8.15
CA ASP A 200 4.77 22.63 9.54
C ASP A 200 5.10 21.47 10.50
N ALA A 201 4.94 20.21 10.04
CA ALA A 201 5.33 19.04 10.82
C ALA A 201 6.84 18.96 11.07
N PHE A 202 7.67 19.57 10.22
CA PHE A 202 9.11 19.67 10.48
C PHE A 202 9.44 20.47 11.75
N ALA A 203 8.55 21.33 12.22
CA ALA A 203 8.70 22.00 13.50
C ALA A 203 8.77 21.02 14.68
N LEU A 204 8.19 19.81 14.54
CA LEU A 204 8.24 18.76 15.55
C LEU A 204 9.68 18.25 15.79
N PHE A 205 10.55 18.34 14.80
CA PHE A 205 11.97 17.97 14.95
C PHE A 205 12.74 18.90 15.91
N LYS A 206 12.21 20.09 16.22
CA LYS A 206 12.76 20.97 17.27
C LYS A 206 12.66 20.33 18.65
N ASN A 207 11.68 19.46 18.86
CA ASN A 207 11.56 18.70 20.11
C ASN A 207 12.41 17.42 20.01
N LYS A 208 13.44 17.31 20.85
CA LYS A 208 14.40 16.20 20.86
C LYS A 208 13.74 14.81 20.96
N ARG A 209 12.69 14.67 21.77
CA ARG A 209 11.96 13.40 21.93
C ARG A 209 11.22 13.03 20.64
N MET A 210 10.59 14.00 20.00
CA MET A 210 9.90 13.80 18.73
C MET A 210 10.88 13.51 17.58
N ALA A 211 12.02 14.19 17.55
CA ALA A 211 13.08 13.93 16.57
C ALA A 211 13.60 12.49 16.68
N ILE A 212 13.89 12.01 17.89
CA ILE A 212 14.31 10.61 18.13
C ILE A 212 13.23 9.65 17.67
N PHE A 213 11.97 9.90 18.02
CA PHE A 213 10.84 9.06 17.58
C PHE A 213 10.74 8.97 16.05
N PHE A 214 10.84 10.10 15.34
CA PHE A 214 10.78 10.11 13.88
C PHE A 214 11.97 9.39 13.25
N ILE A 215 13.20 9.61 13.74
CA ILE A 215 14.39 8.91 13.23
C ILE A 215 14.23 7.39 13.43
N PHE A 216 13.81 6.97 14.62
CA PHE A 216 13.57 5.55 14.89
C PHE A 216 12.50 4.94 13.99
N SER A 217 11.38 5.66 13.78
CA SER A 217 10.32 5.24 12.87
C SER A 217 10.78 5.14 11.42
N MET A 218 11.65 6.06 10.97
CA MET A 218 12.26 5.98 9.63
C MET A 218 13.16 4.76 9.48
N LEU A 219 14.00 4.46 10.48
CA LEU A 219 14.89 3.29 10.45
C LEU A 219 14.09 1.97 10.45
N LEU A 220 13.06 1.87 11.31
CA LEU A 220 12.16 0.71 11.32
C LEU A 220 11.40 0.54 9.99
N GLY A 221 10.96 1.64 9.39
CA GLY A 221 10.31 1.61 8.08
C GLY A 221 11.24 1.15 6.97
N ALA A 222 12.50 1.58 6.99
CA ALA A 222 13.52 1.17 6.04
C ALA A 222 13.86 -0.33 6.19
N GLU A 223 14.04 -0.81 7.44
CA GLU A 223 14.28 -2.22 7.73
C GLU A 223 13.12 -3.11 7.28
N LEU A 224 11.88 -2.73 7.62
CA LEU A 224 10.68 -3.45 7.17
C LEU A 224 10.61 -3.52 5.64
N GLN A 225 10.92 -2.43 4.95
CA GLN A 225 10.90 -2.39 3.49
C GLN A 225 11.97 -3.31 2.89
N ILE A 226 13.20 -3.30 3.39
CA ILE A 226 14.27 -4.20 2.95
C ILE A 226 13.86 -5.66 3.15
N THR A 227 13.27 -5.99 4.30
CA THR A 227 12.79 -7.34 4.60
C THR A 227 11.68 -7.76 3.62
N ASN A 228 10.72 -6.89 3.31
CA ASN A 228 9.67 -7.18 2.33
C ASN A 228 10.23 -7.37 0.91
N MET A 229 11.28 -6.65 0.54
CA MET A 229 11.88 -6.70 -0.82
C MET A 229 12.73 -7.94 -1.05
N PHE A 230 13.59 -8.25 -0.09
CA PHE A 230 14.63 -9.25 -0.26
C PHE A 230 14.49 -10.49 0.63
N GLY A 231 13.65 -10.43 1.68
CA GLY A 231 13.51 -11.50 2.65
C GLY A 231 13.11 -12.84 2.03
N ASN A 232 12.12 -12.84 1.15
CA ASN A 232 11.68 -14.06 0.47
C ASN A 232 12.76 -14.60 -0.49
N THR A 233 13.40 -13.72 -1.27
CA THR A 233 14.49 -14.10 -2.18
C THR A 233 15.68 -14.66 -1.42
N PHE A 234 16.03 -14.07 -0.28
CA PHE A 234 17.09 -14.52 0.59
C PHE A 234 16.78 -15.92 1.16
N LEU A 235 15.59 -16.13 1.73
CA LEU A 235 15.16 -17.43 2.24
C LEU A 235 15.15 -18.49 1.14
N HIS A 236 14.67 -18.15 -0.04
CA HIS A 236 14.66 -19.06 -1.18
C HIS A 236 16.09 -19.51 -1.58
N SER A 237 17.07 -18.59 -1.56
CA SER A 237 18.48 -18.96 -1.84
C SER A 237 19.07 -19.88 -0.79
N PHE A 238 18.70 -19.73 0.48
CA PHE A 238 19.12 -20.63 1.56
C PHE A 238 18.45 -22.01 1.49
N CYS A 239 17.16 -22.06 1.22
CA CYS A 239 16.44 -23.33 1.08
C CYS A 239 16.93 -24.15 -0.11
N LEU A 240 17.30 -23.52 -1.20
CA LEU A 240 17.89 -24.20 -2.38
C LEU A 240 19.23 -24.86 -2.06
N LEU A 241 20.03 -24.31 -1.14
CA LEU A 241 21.27 -24.93 -0.68
C LEU A 241 21.03 -26.20 0.15
N TYR A 242 19.88 -26.32 0.84
CA TYR A 242 19.53 -27.48 1.65
C TYR A 242 18.63 -28.50 0.94
N THR A 243 17.96 -28.12 -0.15
CA THR A 243 17.02 -28.98 -0.89
C THR A 243 17.58 -29.45 -2.24
N SER A 244 18.80 -29.05 -2.62
CA SER A 244 19.49 -29.63 -3.78
C SER A 244 19.88 -31.08 -3.45
N PRO A 245 19.27 -32.09 -4.11
CA PRO A 245 19.75 -33.45 -3.96
C PRO A 245 21.18 -33.51 -4.48
N SER A 246 22.11 -33.94 -3.64
CA SER A 246 23.46 -34.33 -3.99
C SER A 246 23.49 -35.51 -4.96
#